data_7e24132ddab8602e78705e9046f9a927
#
_entry.id   7e24132ddab8602e78705e9046f9a927
#
_cell.length_a   1.000
_cell.length_b   1.000
_cell.length_c   1.000
_cell.angle_alpha   90.00
_cell.angle_beta   90.00
_cell.angle_gamma   90.00
#
_symmetry.space_group_name_H-M   'P 1'
#
loop_
_entity.id
_entity.type
_entity.pdbx_description
1 polymer ?
#
loop_
_entity_poly.entity_id
_entity_poly.type
_entity_poly.pdbx_seq_one_letter_code
_entity_poly.pdbx_strand_id
1 'polypeptide(L)'
;MLEKKNEEILDSNSYLNKRKKARKHIKFNKDKRKVFIFSFAVSFISLALIYFLSPFSDTYRVSILNNIYLKDEDIRESARVNNKFLLNNPSAIKKRLSEHPLIKDVNVKLDNNRTVTITVEEEKLIGYIFEYNELYVVTADGSSMKIDDDSIYLIDNVPLIDGYSSDELKEISRGFRDTDPDVIKQISEIHKYPVSYDDKQMEVIMKDGNYCFMSCLALDLLENYYAVSSSIDKTKGYACIYFDDFTNSAYASICPWQSTE
;
A
#
# COMPACT_ATOMS: atom_id res chain seq x y z
N MET A 1 -47.51 -66.01 -49.12
CA MET A 1 -46.23 -65.19 -49.08
C MET A 1 -46.51 -63.68 -49.06
N LEU A 2 -47.63 -63.22 -49.57
CA LEU A 2 -47.98 -61.77 -49.64
C LEU A 2 -48.65 -61.24 -48.34
N GLU A 3 -49.37 -62.08 -47.57
CA GLU A 3 -49.95 -61.65 -46.30
C GLU A 3 -48.93 -61.35 -45.20
N LYS A 4 -47.87 -62.09 -45.08
CA LYS A 4 -46.81 -61.84 -44.09
C LYS A 4 -46.09 -60.53 -44.36
N LYS A 5 -45.97 -60.13 -45.63
CA LYS A 5 -45.30 -58.87 -46.01
C LYS A 5 -46.14 -57.62 -45.70
N ASN A 6 -47.48 -57.78 -45.71
CA ASN A 6 -48.41 -56.69 -45.33
C ASN A 6 -48.49 -56.49 -43.82
N GLU A 7 -48.38 -57.54 -43.03
CA GLU A 7 -48.30 -57.40 -41.53
C GLU A 7 -47.02 -56.72 -41.09
N GLU A 8 -45.89 -57.08 -41.68
CA GLU A 8 -44.60 -56.42 -41.37
C GLU A 8 -44.60 -54.93 -41.71
N ILE A 9 -45.22 -54.54 -42.81
CA ILE A 9 -45.37 -53.15 -43.29
C ILE A 9 -46.31 -52.35 -42.35
N LEU A 10 -47.39 -52.99 -41.89
CA LEU A 10 -48.34 -52.37 -40.95
C LEU A 10 -47.70 -52.15 -39.61
N ASP A 11 -46.91 -53.07 -39.10
CA ASP A 11 -46.23 -52.96 -37.82
C ASP A 11 -45.10 -51.89 -37.88
N SER A 12 -44.33 -51.85 -38.97
CA SER A 12 -43.27 -50.81 -39.11
C SER A 12 -43.86 -49.42 -39.20
N ASN A 13 -44.99 -49.24 -39.86
CA ASN A 13 -45.70 -47.92 -39.91
C ASN A 13 -46.28 -47.51 -38.54
N SER A 14 -46.76 -48.53 -37.77
CA SER A 14 -47.19 -48.32 -36.38
C SER A 14 -46.04 -47.79 -35.49
N TYR A 15 -44.88 -48.43 -35.58
CA TYR A 15 -43.66 -47.97 -34.84
C TYR A 15 -43.17 -46.59 -35.30
N LEU A 16 -43.22 -46.27 -36.59
CA LEU A 16 -42.85 -44.95 -37.11
C LEU A 16 -43.83 -43.85 -36.63
N ASN A 17 -45.12 -44.17 -36.58
CA ASN A 17 -46.12 -43.24 -36.04
C ASN A 17 -46.07 -43.07 -34.51
N LYS A 18 -45.70 -44.11 -33.74
CA LYS A 18 -45.38 -43.97 -32.30
C LYS A 18 -44.15 -43.13 -32.08
N ARG A 19 -43.08 -43.29 -32.89
CA ARG A 19 -41.88 -42.43 -32.79
C ARG A 19 -42.15 -40.98 -33.19
N LYS A 20 -43.05 -40.71 -34.19
CA LYS A 20 -43.47 -39.37 -34.51
C LYS A 20 -44.35 -38.72 -33.46
N LYS A 21 -45.15 -39.48 -32.70
CA LYS A 21 -45.90 -38.97 -31.54
C LYS A 21 -45.02 -38.70 -30.32
N ALA A 22 -43.91 -39.40 -30.15
CA ALA A 22 -42.98 -39.18 -29.02
C ALA A 22 -42.10 -37.94 -29.24
N ARG A 23 -41.97 -37.43 -30.45
CA ARG A 23 -41.35 -36.14 -30.74
C ARG A 23 -42.40 -35.02 -30.87
N LYS A 24 -43.37 -34.94 -29.93
CA LYS A 24 -44.05 -33.69 -29.68
C LYS A 24 -43.00 -32.72 -29.11
N HIS A 25 -42.30 -32.02 -30.01
CA HIS A 25 -41.65 -30.78 -29.63
C HIS A 25 -42.74 -29.93 -28.93
N ILE A 26 -42.52 -29.65 -27.67
CA ILE A 26 -43.26 -28.65 -26.94
C ILE A 26 -43.01 -27.34 -27.70
N LYS A 27 -43.88 -27.06 -28.73
CA LYS A 27 -43.94 -25.76 -29.38
C LYS A 27 -44.43 -24.82 -28.31
N PHE A 28 -43.48 -24.29 -27.52
CA PHE A 28 -43.83 -23.21 -26.60
C PHE A 28 -44.45 -22.09 -27.42
N ASN A 29 -45.73 -21.86 -27.24
CA ASN A 29 -46.43 -20.77 -27.87
C ASN A 29 -45.63 -19.50 -27.61
N LYS A 30 -45.35 -18.65 -28.62
CA LYS A 30 -44.50 -17.45 -28.47
C LYS A 30 -44.91 -16.59 -27.26
N ASP A 31 -46.19 -16.53 -26.99
CA ASP A 31 -46.74 -15.75 -25.88
C ASP A 31 -46.49 -16.41 -24.51
N LYS A 32 -46.56 -17.74 -24.41
CA LYS A 32 -46.19 -18.48 -23.18
C LYS A 32 -44.69 -18.37 -22.91
N ARG A 33 -43.85 -18.29 -23.94
CA ARG A 33 -42.43 -18.05 -23.78
C ARG A 33 -42.12 -16.66 -23.26
N LYS A 34 -42.81 -15.63 -23.73
CA LYS A 34 -42.70 -14.25 -23.22
C LYS A 34 -43.14 -14.16 -21.73
N VAL A 35 -44.25 -14.76 -21.38
CA VAL A 35 -44.75 -14.80 -19.99
C VAL A 35 -43.76 -15.53 -19.08
N PHE A 36 -43.18 -16.66 -19.54
CA PHE A 36 -42.19 -17.40 -18.76
C PHE A 36 -40.93 -16.57 -18.55
N ILE A 37 -40.41 -15.89 -19.59
CA ILE A 37 -39.22 -15.02 -19.49
C ILE A 37 -39.49 -13.85 -18.54
N PHE A 38 -40.68 -13.24 -18.64
CA PHE A 38 -41.09 -12.14 -17.75
C PHE A 38 -41.20 -12.60 -16.29
N SER A 39 -41.86 -13.72 -16.04
CA SER A 39 -41.96 -14.29 -14.68
C SER A 39 -40.61 -14.62 -14.10
N PHE A 40 -39.70 -15.20 -14.89
CA PHE A 40 -38.32 -15.50 -14.48
C PHE A 40 -37.55 -14.22 -14.16
N ALA A 41 -37.67 -13.18 -14.99
CA ALA A 41 -37.03 -11.89 -14.76
C ALA A 41 -37.56 -11.23 -13.46
N VAL A 42 -38.86 -11.23 -13.21
CA VAL A 42 -39.44 -10.69 -11.97
C VAL A 42 -38.97 -11.47 -10.75
N SER A 43 -38.94 -12.81 -10.83
CA SER A 43 -38.39 -13.65 -9.76
C SER A 43 -36.92 -13.37 -9.47
N PHE A 44 -36.11 -13.23 -10.51
CA PHE A 44 -34.71 -12.91 -10.38
C PHE A 44 -34.47 -11.53 -9.74
N ILE A 45 -35.22 -10.51 -10.18
CA ILE A 45 -35.16 -9.15 -9.60
C ILE A 45 -35.58 -9.19 -8.12
N SER A 46 -36.63 -9.94 -7.78
CA SER A 46 -37.10 -10.07 -6.38
C SER A 46 -36.03 -10.72 -5.50
N LEU A 47 -35.37 -11.79 -5.98
CA LEU A 47 -34.27 -12.45 -5.26
C LEU A 47 -33.07 -11.52 -5.09
N ALA A 48 -32.72 -10.76 -6.14
CA ALA A 48 -31.65 -9.79 -6.07
C ALA A 48 -31.95 -8.69 -5.04
N LEU A 49 -33.18 -8.14 -5.02
CA LEU A 49 -33.61 -7.17 -4.02
C LEU A 49 -33.51 -7.72 -2.60
N ILE A 50 -34.01 -8.94 -2.37
CA ILE A 50 -33.93 -9.61 -1.06
C ILE A 50 -32.47 -9.78 -0.65
N TYR A 51 -31.57 -10.18 -1.56
CA TYR A 51 -30.15 -10.30 -1.28
C TYR A 51 -29.55 -8.95 -0.90
N PHE A 52 -29.76 -7.89 -1.68
CA PHE A 52 -29.18 -6.56 -1.42
C PHE A 52 -29.73 -5.88 -0.16
N LEU A 53 -30.97 -6.18 0.24
CA LEU A 53 -31.57 -5.68 1.48
C LEU A 53 -31.12 -6.51 2.71
N SER A 54 -30.60 -7.70 2.49
CA SER A 54 -30.13 -8.58 3.56
C SER A 54 -28.77 -8.14 4.11
N PRO A 55 -28.51 -8.31 5.42
CA PRO A 55 -27.18 -8.15 6.02
C PRO A 55 -26.12 -9.11 5.44
N PHE A 56 -26.55 -10.21 4.80
CA PHE A 56 -25.64 -11.14 4.13
C PHE A 56 -24.94 -10.55 2.90
N SER A 57 -25.43 -9.42 2.37
CA SER A 57 -24.78 -8.71 1.27
C SER A 57 -23.74 -7.70 1.74
N ASP A 58 -23.67 -7.41 3.04
CA ASP A 58 -22.80 -6.37 3.57
C ASP A 58 -21.34 -6.81 3.61
N THR A 59 -20.43 -5.85 3.43
CA THR A 59 -19.00 -6.04 3.66
C THR A 59 -18.78 -6.30 5.15
N TYR A 60 -18.22 -7.46 5.48
CA TYR A 60 -18.01 -7.87 6.88
C TYR A 60 -16.84 -7.15 7.52
N ARG A 61 -15.73 -7.04 6.78
CA ARG A 61 -14.48 -6.44 7.26
C ARG A 61 -13.71 -5.79 6.12
N VAL A 62 -13.01 -4.71 6.45
CA VAL A 62 -11.92 -4.15 5.64
C VAL A 62 -10.63 -4.39 6.41
N SER A 63 -9.71 -5.15 5.82
CA SER A 63 -8.39 -5.44 6.39
C SER A 63 -7.35 -4.66 5.62
N ILE A 64 -6.56 -3.85 6.31
CA ILE A 64 -5.45 -3.08 5.74
C ILE A 64 -4.16 -3.72 6.22
N LEU A 65 -3.21 -3.88 5.33
CA LEU A 65 -1.94 -4.58 5.58
C LEU A 65 -0.77 -3.78 5.01
N ASN A 66 0.36 -3.86 5.71
CA ASN A 66 1.66 -3.29 5.33
C ASN A 66 1.71 -1.76 5.29
N ASN A 67 0.74 -1.08 5.91
CA ASN A 67 0.87 0.35 6.14
C ASN A 67 1.91 0.61 7.25
N ILE A 68 2.81 1.56 7.01
CA ILE A 68 3.92 1.93 7.91
C ILE A 68 3.72 3.34 8.44
N TYR A 69 3.37 4.27 7.57
CA TYR A 69 3.22 5.69 7.87
C TYR A 69 1.76 6.12 7.91
N LEU A 70 0.93 5.66 6.96
CA LEU A 70 -0.48 6.03 6.87
C LEU A 70 -1.32 5.26 7.90
N LYS A 71 -2.28 5.97 8.51
CA LYS A 71 -3.25 5.33 9.40
C LYS A 71 -4.26 4.50 8.62
N ASP A 72 -4.76 3.45 9.25
CA ASP A 72 -5.83 2.61 8.69
C ASP A 72 -7.06 3.42 8.29
N GLU A 73 -7.38 4.45 9.08
CA GLU A 73 -8.54 5.33 8.86
C GLU A 73 -8.39 6.09 7.54
N ASP A 74 -7.22 6.67 7.28
CA ASP A 74 -6.95 7.48 6.09
C ASP A 74 -7.01 6.62 4.82
N ILE A 75 -6.43 5.40 4.89
CA ILE A 75 -6.49 4.42 3.81
C ILE A 75 -7.93 3.96 3.58
N ARG A 76 -8.69 3.72 4.63
CA ARG A 76 -10.10 3.29 4.58
C ARG A 76 -10.98 4.36 3.96
N GLU A 77 -10.79 5.62 4.36
CA GLU A 77 -11.53 6.76 3.83
C GLU A 77 -11.23 6.94 2.33
N SER A 78 -9.95 6.95 1.96
CA SER A 78 -9.52 7.08 0.56
C SER A 78 -9.99 5.91 -0.30
N ALA A 79 -10.03 4.70 0.24
CA ALA A 79 -10.51 3.50 -0.45
C ALA A 79 -11.99 3.58 -0.81
N ARG A 80 -12.81 4.26 -0.01
CA ARG A 80 -14.28 4.37 -0.16
C ARG A 80 -14.91 3.00 -0.41
N VAL A 81 -14.61 2.05 0.47
CA VAL A 81 -15.15 0.69 0.37
C VAL A 81 -16.67 0.73 0.53
N ASN A 82 -17.40 0.07 -0.39
CA ASN A 82 -18.83 0.02 -0.36
C ASN A 82 -19.31 -0.92 0.75
N ASN A 83 -20.39 -0.53 1.44
CA ASN A 83 -21.02 -1.38 2.45
C ASN A 83 -21.56 -2.69 1.86
N LYS A 84 -21.97 -2.70 0.59
CA LYS A 84 -22.40 -3.90 -0.11
C LYS A 84 -21.19 -4.59 -0.78
N PHE A 85 -20.85 -5.78 -0.31
CA PHE A 85 -19.63 -6.49 -0.71
C PHE A 85 -19.48 -6.66 -2.23
N LEU A 86 -20.55 -7.10 -2.92
CA LEU A 86 -20.53 -7.32 -4.36
C LEU A 86 -20.40 -6.03 -5.19
N LEU A 87 -20.63 -4.86 -4.60
CA LEU A 87 -20.45 -3.58 -5.27
C LEU A 87 -19.00 -3.05 -5.18
N ASN A 88 -18.15 -3.73 -4.43
CA ASN A 88 -16.74 -3.36 -4.36
C ASN A 88 -16.02 -3.79 -5.64
N ASN A 89 -15.38 -2.83 -6.29
CA ASN A 89 -14.55 -3.07 -7.46
C ASN A 89 -13.08 -2.87 -7.06
N PRO A 90 -12.26 -3.95 -7.02
CA PRO A 90 -10.84 -3.86 -6.66
C PRO A 90 -10.05 -2.85 -7.47
N SER A 91 -10.29 -2.81 -8.80
CA SER A 91 -9.58 -1.86 -9.67
C SER A 91 -9.93 -0.40 -9.38
N ALA A 92 -11.18 -0.13 -9.00
CA ALA A 92 -11.61 1.22 -8.65
C ALA A 92 -11.05 1.65 -7.28
N ILE A 93 -10.96 0.73 -6.32
CA ILE A 93 -10.33 0.98 -5.01
C ILE A 93 -8.82 1.21 -5.21
N LYS A 94 -8.15 0.32 -5.95
CA LYS A 94 -6.73 0.49 -6.29
C LYS A 94 -6.46 1.86 -6.91
N LYS A 95 -7.24 2.25 -7.92
CA LYS A 95 -7.07 3.55 -8.59
C LYS A 95 -7.16 4.73 -7.61
N ARG A 96 -8.17 4.75 -6.72
CA ARG A 96 -8.34 5.83 -5.74
C ARG A 96 -7.16 5.92 -4.77
N LEU A 97 -6.71 4.77 -4.27
CA LEU A 97 -5.57 4.72 -3.35
C LEU A 97 -4.25 5.11 -4.04
N SER A 98 -4.06 4.71 -5.30
CA SER A 98 -2.86 5.11 -6.07
C SER A 98 -2.81 6.60 -6.45
N GLU A 99 -3.87 7.37 -6.16
CA GLU A 99 -3.87 8.83 -6.29
C GLU A 99 -3.21 9.51 -5.07
N HIS A 100 -3.00 8.77 -3.97
CA HIS A 100 -2.35 9.30 -2.78
C HIS A 100 -0.82 9.33 -2.96
N PRO A 101 -0.15 10.48 -2.72
CA PRO A 101 1.29 10.66 -3.01
C PRO A 101 2.22 9.70 -2.28
N LEU A 102 1.83 9.24 -1.09
CA LEU A 102 2.63 8.31 -0.29
C LEU A 102 2.34 6.83 -0.59
N ILE A 103 1.48 6.53 -1.55
CA ILE A 103 1.18 5.14 -1.91
C ILE A 103 1.86 4.78 -3.23
N LYS A 104 2.85 3.91 -3.17
CA LYS A 104 3.63 3.43 -4.30
C LYS A 104 2.89 2.34 -5.08
N ASP A 105 2.33 1.35 -4.40
CA ASP A 105 1.48 0.32 -5.02
C ASP A 105 0.39 -0.18 -4.06
N VAL A 106 -0.67 -0.72 -4.65
CA VAL A 106 -1.82 -1.26 -3.91
C VAL A 106 -2.26 -2.57 -4.54
N ASN A 107 -2.50 -3.54 -3.68
CA ASN A 107 -3.18 -4.79 -4.06
C ASN A 107 -4.49 -4.92 -3.29
N VAL A 108 -5.61 -5.06 -4.01
CA VAL A 108 -6.94 -5.19 -3.42
C VAL A 108 -7.52 -6.55 -3.77
N LYS A 109 -7.91 -7.33 -2.74
CA LYS A 109 -8.55 -8.64 -2.88
C LYS A 109 -9.92 -8.65 -2.20
N LEU A 110 -10.85 -9.35 -2.82
CA LEU A 110 -12.16 -9.65 -2.26
C LEU A 110 -12.16 -11.12 -1.83
N ASP A 111 -12.24 -11.36 -0.54
CA ASP A 111 -12.18 -12.69 0.03
C ASP A 111 -13.59 -13.28 0.20
N ASN A 112 -13.71 -14.61 0.12
CA ASN A 112 -14.99 -15.34 0.18
C ASN A 112 -15.80 -15.08 1.48
N ASN A 113 -15.15 -14.64 2.54
CA ASN A 113 -15.78 -14.27 3.81
C ASN A 113 -16.29 -12.82 3.86
N ARG A 114 -16.47 -12.19 2.71
CA ARG A 114 -16.91 -10.79 2.55
C ARG A 114 -15.93 -9.77 3.16
N THR A 115 -14.66 -10.11 3.17
CA THR A 115 -13.58 -9.20 3.57
C THR A 115 -12.97 -8.54 2.34
N VAL A 116 -12.75 -7.24 2.43
CA VAL A 116 -11.94 -6.49 1.47
C VAL A 116 -10.55 -6.35 2.06
N THR A 117 -9.57 -7.03 1.49
CA THR A 117 -8.18 -6.96 1.92
C THR A 117 -7.43 -5.98 1.03
N ILE A 118 -6.88 -4.93 1.62
CA ILE A 118 -6.09 -3.89 0.98
C ILE A 118 -4.67 -4.03 1.49
N THR A 119 -3.74 -4.37 0.61
CA THR A 119 -2.31 -4.39 0.93
C THR A 119 -1.67 -3.20 0.24
N VAL A 120 -1.05 -2.33 1.00
CA VAL A 120 -0.37 -1.12 0.50
C VAL A 120 1.14 -1.30 0.50
N GLU A 121 1.80 -0.68 -0.46
CA GLU A 121 3.23 -0.42 -0.45
C GLU A 121 3.39 1.09 -0.43
N GLU A 122 3.90 1.62 0.66
CA GLU A 122 4.06 3.07 0.85
C GLU A 122 5.43 3.54 0.36
N GLU A 123 5.51 4.80 -0.07
CA GLU A 123 6.78 5.45 -0.31
C GLU A 123 7.51 5.65 1.02
N LYS A 124 8.80 5.37 1.02
CA LYS A 124 9.64 5.50 2.21
C LYS A 124 9.85 6.96 2.54
N LEU A 125 9.45 7.38 3.73
CA LEU A 125 9.74 8.71 4.24
C LEU A 125 11.18 8.77 4.79
N ILE A 126 11.89 9.84 4.45
CA ILE A 126 13.27 10.07 4.92
C ILE A 126 13.40 11.24 5.87
N GLY A 127 12.43 12.14 5.90
CA GLY A 127 12.44 13.31 6.75
C GLY A 127 11.30 14.27 6.44
N TYR A 128 11.35 15.40 7.09
CA TYR A 128 10.49 16.53 6.77
C TYR A 128 11.31 17.84 6.69
N ILE A 129 10.81 18.78 5.92
CA ILE A 129 11.40 20.11 5.76
C ILE A 129 10.37 21.17 6.13
N PHE A 130 10.86 22.33 6.52
CA PHE A 130 10.06 23.51 6.75
C PHE A 130 10.42 24.57 5.69
N GLU A 131 9.52 24.80 4.76
CA GLU A 131 9.74 25.70 3.64
C GLU A 131 8.53 26.63 3.46
N TYR A 132 8.77 27.94 3.22
CA TYR A 132 7.71 28.97 3.05
C TYR A 132 6.66 28.98 4.17
N ASN A 133 7.06 28.71 5.41
CA ASN A 133 6.18 28.60 6.57
C ASN A 133 5.20 27.42 6.52
N GLU A 134 5.52 26.38 5.78
CA GLU A 134 4.74 25.15 5.63
C GLU A 134 5.63 23.93 5.81
N LEU A 135 5.02 22.83 6.26
CA LEU A 135 5.70 21.57 6.46
C LEU A 135 5.50 20.64 5.25
N TYR A 136 6.58 19.96 4.85
CA TYR A 136 6.56 18.96 3.80
C TYR A 136 7.28 17.70 4.27
N VAL A 137 6.72 16.53 4.04
CA VAL A 137 7.46 15.27 4.17
C VAL A 137 8.21 14.98 2.88
N VAL A 138 9.38 14.38 3.02
CA VAL A 138 10.29 14.05 1.91
C VAL A 138 10.37 12.53 1.81
N THR A 139 10.25 12.01 0.60
CA THR A 139 10.30 10.59 0.28
C THR A 139 11.65 10.17 -0.29
N ALA A 140 11.97 8.89 -0.25
CA ALA A 140 13.24 8.35 -0.74
C ALA A 140 13.42 8.45 -2.26
N ASP A 141 12.35 8.74 -3.02
CA ASP A 141 12.44 9.07 -4.46
C ASP A 141 12.80 10.55 -4.71
N GLY A 142 12.83 11.37 -3.65
CA GLY A 142 13.13 12.79 -3.70
C GLY A 142 11.93 13.69 -3.95
N SER A 143 10.71 13.15 -3.89
CA SER A 143 9.49 13.96 -3.90
C SER A 143 9.20 14.52 -2.51
N SER A 144 8.42 15.60 -2.48
CA SER A 144 7.92 16.17 -1.23
C SER A 144 6.40 16.33 -1.30
N MET A 145 5.74 16.07 -0.19
CA MET A 145 4.31 16.25 -0.02
C MET A 145 4.05 17.21 1.11
N LYS A 146 3.26 18.27 0.83
CA LYS A 146 2.78 19.16 1.88
C LYS A 146 1.91 18.41 2.85
N ILE A 147 2.11 18.67 4.14
CA ILE A 147 1.29 18.12 5.23
C ILE A 147 0.38 19.20 5.80
N ASP A 148 -0.78 18.78 6.23
CA ASP A 148 -1.79 19.57 6.92
C ASP A 148 -1.98 19.08 8.36
N ASP A 149 -2.94 19.66 9.07
CA ASP A 149 -3.21 19.32 10.47
C ASP A 149 -3.61 17.85 10.65
N ASP A 150 -4.28 17.24 9.67
CA ASP A 150 -4.72 15.85 9.73
C ASP A 150 -3.56 14.87 9.48
N SER A 151 -2.56 15.28 8.71
CA SER A 151 -1.37 14.49 8.36
C SER A 151 -0.11 14.83 9.16
N ILE A 152 -0.18 15.75 10.13
CA ILE A 152 0.96 16.19 10.97
C ILE A 152 1.67 15.01 11.66
N TYR A 153 0.97 13.94 11.97
CA TYR A 153 1.54 12.75 12.60
C TYR A 153 2.64 12.05 11.77
N LEU A 154 2.73 12.37 10.47
CA LEU A 154 3.76 11.79 9.59
C LEU A 154 5.17 12.20 10.00
N ILE A 155 5.33 13.37 10.65
CA ILE A 155 6.65 13.85 11.10
C ILE A 155 7.15 13.19 12.37
N ASP A 156 6.31 12.50 13.14
CA ASP A 156 6.67 11.93 14.45
C ASP A 156 7.83 10.91 14.37
N ASN A 157 7.97 10.24 13.24
CA ASN A 157 8.89 9.14 13.04
C ASN A 157 9.98 9.41 11.98
N VAL A 158 10.15 10.66 11.58
CA VAL A 158 11.14 11.06 10.59
C VAL A 158 11.88 12.32 11.05
N PRO A 159 13.17 12.51 10.68
CA PRO A 159 13.97 13.65 11.09
C PRO A 159 13.58 14.95 10.40
N LEU A 160 13.86 16.08 11.05
CA LEU A 160 13.96 17.35 10.36
C LEU A 160 15.18 17.35 9.43
N ILE A 161 15.01 17.79 8.20
CA ILE A 161 16.10 18.01 7.25
C ILE A 161 16.21 19.52 7.00
N ASP A 162 17.35 20.12 7.35
CA ASP A 162 17.54 21.56 7.29
C ASP A 162 18.82 21.96 6.53
N GLY A 163 18.75 23.13 5.87
CA GLY A 163 19.90 23.72 5.17
C GLY A 163 20.13 23.22 3.73
N TYR A 164 19.22 22.45 3.16
CA TYR A 164 19.34 21.86 1.84
C TYR A 164 18.42 22.47 0.81
N SER A 165 18.92 22.67 -0.40
CA SER A 165 18.12 23.02 -1.57
C SER A 165 17.37 21.81 -2.12
N SER A 166 16.35 22.05 -2.96
CA SER A 166 15.55 20.96 -3.56
C SER A 166 16.36 19.96 -4.38
N ASP A 167 17.47 20.37 -5.02
CA ASP A 167 18.32 19.45 -5.77
C ASP A 167 19.21 18.62 -4.85
N GLU A 168 19.70 19.20 -3.77
CA GLU A 168 20.47 18.48 -2.74
C GLU A 168 19.59 17.51 -1.98
N LEU A 169 18.31 17.82 -1.72
CA LEU A 169 17.36 16.90 -1.14
C LEU A 169 17.19 15.62 -1.97
N LYS A 170 17.20 15.72 -3.29
CA LYS A 170 17.17 14.53 -4.17
C LYS A 170 18.41 13.67 -4.05
N GLU A 171 19.57 14.28 -3.80
CA GLU A 171 20.82 13.53 -3.58
C GLU A 171 20.78 12.79 -2.23
N ILE A 172 20.40 13.47 -1.16
CA ILE A 172 20.20 12.87 0.17
C ILE A 172 19.18 11.75 0.10
N SER A 173 18.04 11.97 -0.56
CA SER A 173 17.00 10.96 -0.72
C SER A 173 17.51 9.66 -1.31
N ARG A 174 18.42 9.75 -2.27
CA ARG A 174 19.07 8.56 -2.86
C ARG A 174 19.93 7.81 -1.83
N GLY A 175 20.67 8.54 -0.98
CA GLY A 175 21.47 7.94 0.08
C GLY A 175 20.62 7.19 1.10
N PHE A 176 19.45 7.71 1.44
CA PHE A 176 18.51 7.06 2.35
C PHE A 176 17.69 5.92 1.74
N ARG A 177 17.76 5.69 0.43
CA ARG A 177 16.93 4.68 -0.24
C ARG A 177 17.02 3.30 0.40
N ASP A 178 18.22 2.88 0.70
CA ASP A 178 18.54 1.53 1.21
C ASP A 178 18.68 1.48 2.74
N THR A 179 18.68 2.64 3.42
CA THR A 179 18.78 2.72 4.90
C THR A 179 17.52 2.14 5.54
N ASP A 180 17.67 1.36 6.62
CA ASP A 180 16.54 0.80 7.37
C ASP A 180 15.64 1.93 7.96
N PRO A 181 14.32 1.87 7.77
CA PRO A 181 13.39 2.84 8.36
C PRO A 181 13.51 2.97 9.89
N ASP A 182 13.90 1.90 10.59
CA ASP A 182 14.08 1.96 12.04
C ASP A 182 15.33 2.73 12.43
N VAL A 183 16.35 2.79 11.57
CA VAL A 183 17.51 3.67 11.74
C VAL A 183 17.11 5.13 11.52
N ILE A 184 16.33 5.41 10.47
CA ILE A 184 15.81 6.76 10.19
C ILE A 184 15.00 7.30 11.38
N LYS A 185 14.19 6.46 12.01
CA LYS A 185 13.41 6.82 13.21
C LYS A 185 14.27 7.23 14.41
N GLN A 186 15.53 6.83 14.46
CA GLN A 186 16.46 7.22 15.53
C GLN A 186 17.10 8.59 15.31
N ILE A 187 16.99 9.13 14.10
CA ILE A 187 17.51 10.45 13.77
C ILE A 187 16.50 11.50 14.25
N SER A 188 17.01 12.56 14.87
CA SER A 188 16.23 13.76 15.25
C SER A 188 16.29 14.81 14.15
N GLU A 189 17.50 15.15 13.72
CA GLU A 189 17.75 16.23 12.76
C GLU A 189 18.92 15.89 11.83
N ILE A 190 18.87 16.43 10.63
CA ILE A 190 19.92 16.34 9.62
C ILE A 190 20.22 17.74 9.12
N HIS A 191 21.44 18.21 9.35
CA HIS A 191 21.90 19.52 8.94
C HIS A 191 23.00 19.43 7.89
N LYS A 192 23.00 20.37 6.97
CA LYS A 192 24.10 20.53 6.02
C LYS A 192 25.34 21.02 6.75
N TYR A 193 26.44 20.28 6.63
CA TYR A 193 27.69 20.57 7.34
C TYR A 193 28.91 20.48 6.40
N PRO A 194 29.02 21.35 5.35
CA PRO A 194 30.09 21.24 4.37
C PRO A 194 31.43 21.59 5.01
N VAL A 195 32.44 20.80 4.70
CA VAL A 195 33.82 20.99 5.09
C VAL A 195 34.71 21.18 3.87
N SER A 196 35.95 21.64 4.08
CA SER A 196 36.83 21.99 2.97
C SER A 196 37.21 20.82 2.04
N TYR A 197 37.08 19.58 2.49
CA TYR A 197 37.40 18.36 1.76
C TYR A 197 36.15 17.54 1.36
N ASP A 198 34.98 17.87 1.90
CA ASP A 198 33.71 17.23 1.54
C ASP A 198 32.59 18.26 1.62
N ASP A 199 32.06 18.67 0.47
CA ASP A 199 30.91 19.60 0.34
C ASP A 199 29.57 18.92 0.59
N LYS A 200 29.55 17.58 0.68
CA LYS A 200 28.38 16.74 0.92
C LYS A 200 28.29 16.23 2.36
N GLN A 201 29.19 16.67 3.22
CA GLN A 201 29.16 16.28 4.62
C GLN A 201 27.91 16.85 5.29
N MET A 202 27.33 16.02 6.14
CA MET A 202 26.18 16.33 6.98
C MET A 202 26.49 16.07 8.45
N GLU A 203 25.79 16.80 9.29
CA GLU A 203 25.64 16.54 10.71
C GLU A 203 24.28 15.88 10.94
N VAL A 204 24.28 14.71 11.54
CA VAL A 204 23.09 13.94 11.88
C VAL A 204 22.99 13.88 13.40
N ILE A 205 21.95 14.49 13.95
CA ILE A 205 21.67 14.49 15.38
C ILE A 205 20.73 13.32 15.69
N MET A 206 21.19 12.44 16.57
CA MET A 206 20.43 11.26 16.97
C MET A 206 19.51 11.59 18.14
N LYS A 207 18.37 10.88 18.27
CA LYS A 207 17.38 11.10 19.35
C LYS A 207 17.95 10.86 20.76
N ASP A 208 19.03 10.12 20.88
CA ASP A 208 19.75 9.93 22.17
C ASP A 208 20.77 11.04 22.47
N GLY A 209 20.85 12.07 21.61
CA GLY A 209 21.69 13.26 21.76
C GLY A 209 23.11 13.13 21.19
N ASN A 210 23.45 12.01 20.60
CA ASN A 210 24.74 11.85 19.90
C ASN A 210 24.72 12.55 18.54
N TYR A 211 25.92 12.88 18.03
CA TYR A 211 26.13 13.52 16.76
C TYR A 211 26.88 12.57 15.82
N CYS A 212 26.42 12.44 14.58
CA CYS A 212 27.12 11.72 13.54
C CYS A 212 27.53 12.68 12.43
N PHE A 213 28.77 12.58 11.98
CA PHE A 213 29.31 13.35 10.87
C PHE A 213 29.67 12.39 9.75
N MET A 214 29.11 12.63 8.57
CA MET A 214 29.24 11.72 7.43
C MET A 214 28.92 12.43 6.11
N SER A 215 29.43 11.87 5.01
CA SER A 215 28.95 12.21 3.69
C SER A 215 27.54 11.65 3.46
N CYS A 216 26.72 12.32 2.65
CA CYS A 216 25.45 11.75 2.20
C CYS A 216 25.59 10.44 1.41
N LEU A 217 26.81 10.11 0.98
CA LEU A 217 27.14 8.86 0.30
C LEU A 217 27.41 7.69 1.26
N ALA A 218 27.58 7.97 2.55
CA ALA A 218 27.91 7.01 3.60
C ALA A 218 26.74 6.69 4.52
N LEU A 219 25.50 6.97 4.11
CA LEU A 219 24.30 6.82 4.94
C LEU A 219 23.97 5.38 5.32
N ASP A 220 24.42 4.41 4.52
CA ASP A 220 24.36 3.00 4.84
C ASP A 220 25.17 2.62 6.08
N LEU A 221 26.25 3.37 6.38
CA LEU A 221 27.06 3.15 7.58
C LEU A 221 26.33 3.47 8.88
N LEU A 222 25.22 4.24 8.85
CA LEU A 222 24.38 4.48 10.01
C LEU A 222 23.79 3.20 10.63
N GLU A 223 23.68 2.11 9.88
CA GLU A 223 23.27 0.82 10.41
C GLU A 223 24.22 0.33 11.54
N ASN A 224 25.50 0.79 11.51
CA ASN A 224 26.48 0.47 12.54
C ASN A 224 26.41 1.40 13.76
N TYR A 225 25.50 2.38 13.78
CA TYR A 225 25.40 3.41 14.81
C TYR A 225 25.43 2.84 16.22
N TYR A 226 24.59 1.84 16.51
CA TYR A 226 24.49 1.25 17.86
C TYR A 226 25.77 0.55 18.29
N ALA A 227 26.45 -0.13 17.38
CA ALA A 227 27.70 -0.82 17.68
C ALA A 227 28.78 0.19 18.07
N VAL A 228 28.86 1.31 17.34
CA VAL A 228 29.86 2.37 17.59
C VAL A 228 29.49 3.17 18.85
N SER A 229 28.24 3.62 18.98
CA SER A 229 27.80 4.45 20.11
C SER A 229 27.89 3.72 21.47
N SER A 230 27.70 2.39 21.47
CA SER A 230 27.81 1.57 22.67
C SER A 230 29.26 1.47 23.21
N SER A 231 30.25 1.77 22.40
CA SER A 231 31.66 1.74 22.80
C SER A 231 32.07 2.94 23.66
N ILE A 232 31.21 3.97 23.75
CA ILE A 232 31.52 5.22 24.47
C ILE A 232 30.90 5.24 25.85
N ASP A 233 31.67 5.75 26.80
CA ASP A 233 31.19 5.99 28.16
C ASP A 233 30.23 7.21 28.18
N LYS A 234 28.94 6.94 28.15
CA LYS A 234 27.88 7.97 28.16
C LYS A 234 27.89 8.88 29.41
N THR A 235 28.62 8.52 30.46
CA THR A 235 28.74 9.38 31.65
C THR A 235 29.63 10.60 31.40
N LYS A 236 30.41 10.59 30.32
CA LYS A 236 31.35 11.67 29.94
C LYS A 236 30.75 12.69 28.97
N GLY A 237 29.54 12.48 28.52
CA GLY A 237 28.85 13.35 27.59
C GLY A 237 28.35 12.63 26.34
N TYR A 238 27.88 13.39 25.36
CA TYR A 238 27.43 12.86 24.06
C TYR A 238 28.61 12.49 23.17
N ALA A 239 28.41 11.49 22.33
CA ALA A 239 29.37 11.06 21.35
C ALA A 239 29.30 11.88 20.06
N CYS A 240 30.48 12.23 19.53
CA CYS A 240 30.66 12.61 18.15
C CYS A 240 31.22 11.41 17.38
N ILE A 241 30.44 10.88 16.46
CA ILE A 241 30.75 9.70 15.65
C ILE A 241 31.01 10.16 14.22
N TYR A 242 32.14 9.76 13.67
CA TYR A 242 32.57 10.10 12.33
C TYR A 242 32.59 8.84 11.47
N PHE A 243 31.79 8.84 10.41
CA PHE A 243 31.72 7.76 9.43
C PHE A 243 32.52 8.13 8.19
N ASP A 244 33.38 7.23 7.76
CA ASP A 244 34.28 7.38 6.61
C ASP A 244 33.92 6.34 5.54
N ASP A 245 33.36 6.80 4.42
CA ASP A 245 32.99 5.99 3.27
C ASP A 245 34.18 5.40 2.50
N PHE A 246 35.34 6.05 2.51
CA PHE A 246 36.52 5.55 1.85
C PHE A 246 37.12 4.31 2.53
N THR A 247 37.13 4.33 3.87
CA THR A 247 37.69 3.23 4.67
C THR A 247 36.62 2.27 5.17
N ASN A 248 35.32 2.58 4.93
CA ASN A 248 34.19 1.86 5.45
C ASN A 248 34.30 1.65 6.97
N SER A 249 34.64 2.71 7.68
CA SER A 249 34.89 2.67 9.11
C SER A 249 34.18 3.79 9.84
N ALA A 250 34.05 3.62 11.16
CA ALA A 250 33.57 4.65 12.03
C ALA A 250 34.44 4.76 13.26
N TYR A 251 34.66 5.98 13.76
CA TYR A 251 35.29 6.21 15.04
C TYR A 251 34.45 7.19 15.84
N ALA A 252 34.55 7.11 17.16
CA ALA A 252 33.76 7.92 18.05
C ALA A 252 34.63 8.54 19.15
N SER A 253 34.30 9.76 19.51
CA SER A 253 34.92 10.50 20.63
C SER A 253 33.87 11.27 21.39
N ILE A 254 34.23 11.78 22.57
CA ILE A 254 33.36 12.76 23.26
C ILE A 254 33.38 14.06 22.44
N CYS A 255 32.22 14.68 22.25
CA CYS A 255 32.10 15.92 21.48
C CYS A 255 32.93 17.05 22.11
N PRO A 256 33.78 17.77 21.32
CA PRO A 256 34.72 18.77 21.86
C PRO A 256 34.05 19.92 22.61
N TRP A 257 32.81 20.28 22.24
CA TRP A 257 32.06 21.35 22.89
C TRP A 257 31.42 20.95 24.23
N GLN A 258 31.56 19.69 24.61
CA GLN A 258 31.07 19.16 25.88
C GLN A 258 32.19 18.85 26.89
N SER A 259 33.43 19.16 26.49
CA SER A 259 34.54 19.03 27.43
C SER A 259 34.27 19.93 28.62
N THR A 260 33.78 19.32 29.65
CA THR A 260 33.50 19.81 30.97
C THR A 260 34.60 20.69 31.52
N GLU A 261 34.15 21.75 32.16
CA GLU A 261 34.92 22.38 33.21
C GLU A 261 35.34 21.36 34.29
#